data_40351267a4f2e9ce8f5821365275931b
#
_entry.id   40351267a4f2e9ce8f5821365275931b
#
_cell.length_a   1.000
_cell.length_b   1.000
_cell.length_c   1.000
_cell.angle_alpha   90.00
_cell.angle_beta   90.00
_cell.angle_gamma   90.00
#
_symmetry.space_group_name_H-M   'P 1'
#
loop_
_entity.id
_entity.type
_entity.pdbx_description
1 polymer ?
#
loop_
_entity_poly.entity_id
_entity_poly.type
_entity_poly.pdbx_seq_one_letter_code
_entity_poly.pdbx_strand_id
1 'polypeptide(L)'
;MFILFIISVFTLSAQNKTERYIQQYTKIAVEEMNRYNIPASITLAQGILESGNGESRLAVDGKNHFGIKCHNNWNGKTIIEDDDEKGECFRKYSKVAESYRDHSLFLTERGRYSFLFEYRKTDYKKWAKGLKKAGYATNPKYPKLLIDLIERYSLYNYDKDEQSVKKLYFAKSYSLPYLIGFGAFYFKKKSILFSELNTSFAFSGANIGYHYKLFNKFYVGSNSGIIYLPTEEIQFIPQISAEFMYKKSSINKRYNSVLIRGGVQFPLEKIDYNLIPYLSLSYLIN
;
A
#
# COMPACT_ATOMS: atom_id res chain seq x y z
N MET A 1 13.57 -28.70 -37.03
CA MET A 1 13.08 -27.48 -36.33
C MET A 1 12.49 -27.91 -34.99
N PHE A 2 13.33 -27.91 -33.94
CA PHE A 2 12.94 -28.34 -32.59
C PHE A 2 12.41 -27.14 -31.83
N ILE A 3 11.13 -27.17 -31.47
CA ILE A 3 10.50 -26.17 -30.59
C ILE A 3 10.79 -26.59 -29.15
N LEU A 4 11.69 -25.87 -28.48
CA LEU A 4 11.94 -26.01 -27.04
C LEU A 4 10.78 -25.35 -26.26
N PHE A 5 9.92 -26.17 -25.66
CA PHE A 5 8.94 -25.74 -24.69
C PHE A 5 9.68 -25.45 -23.37
N ILE A 6 9.88 -24.18 -23.05
CA ILE A 6 10.34 -23.77 -21.71
C ILE A 6 9.14 -23.84 -20.76
N ILE A 7 9.05 -24.95 -20.02
CA ILE A 7 8.11 -25.10 -18.90
C ILE A 7 8.70 -24.28 -17.75
N SER A 8 8.17 -23.09 -17.54
CA SER A 8 8.44 -22.29 -16.35
C SER A 8 7.75 -22.95 -15.17
N VAL A 9 8.51 -23.68 -14.37
CA VAL A 9 8.06 -24.23 -13.09
C VAL A 9 7.87 -23.07 -12.13
N PHE A 10 6.64 -22.62 -11.96
CA PHE A 10 6.25 -21.78 -10.84
C PHE A 10 6.36 -22.61 -9.58
N THR A 11 7.45 -22.46 -8.82
CA THR A 11 7.53 -22.96 -7.45
C THR A 11 6.48 -22.21 -6.63
N LEU A 12 5.36 -22.87 -6.36
CA LEU A 12 4.38 -22.43 -5.37
C LEU A 12 5.04 -22.57 -4.00
N SER A 13 5.71 -21.51 -3.54
CA SER A 13 6.18 -21.45 -2.15
C SER A 13 4.95 -21.46 -1.25
N ALA A 14 4.79 -22.50 -0.45
CA ALA A 14 3.73 -22.57 0.54
C ALA A 14 3.88 -21.36 1.49
N GLN A 15 2.95 -20.42 1.39
CA GLN A 15 2.93 -19.24 2.23
C GLN A 15 2.79 -19.66 3.70
N ASN A 16 3.69 -19.20 4.56
CA ASN A 16 3.63 -19.56 5.97
C ASN A 16 2.42 -18.87 6.67
N LYS A 17 2.03 -19.39 7.85
CA LYS A 17 0.85 -18.91 8.60
C LYS A 17 0.93 -17.40 8.89
N THR A 18 2.11 -16.91 9.23
CA THR A 18 2.34 -15.50 9.55
C THR A 18 2.17 -14.61 8.30
N GLU A 19 2.66 -15.04 7.14
CA GLU A 19 2.49 -14.29 5.90
C GLU A 19 1.01 -14.20 5.49
N ARG A 20 0.24 -15.28 5.65
CA ARG A 20 -1.21 -15.26 5.43
C ARG A 20 -1.91 -14.27 6.35
N TYR A 21 -1.56 -14.29 7.65
CA TYR A 21 -2.08 -13.32 8.62
C TYR A 21 -1.80 -11.88 8.19
N ILE A 22 -0.56 -11.57 7.84
CA ILE A 22 -0.15 -10.25 7.37
C ILE A 22 -0.96 -9.83 6.14
N GLN A 23 -1.04 -10.70 5.13
CA GLN A 23 -1.78 -10.40 3.90
C GLN A 23 -3.25 -10.08 4.19
N GLN A 24 -3.87 -10.82 5.09
CA GLN A 24 -5.28 -10.70 5.42
C GLN A 24 -5.59 -9.43 6.22
N TYR A 25 -4.72 -9.05 7.18
CA TYR A 25 -5.04 -8.03 8.17
C TYR A 25 -4.27 -6.72 8.02
N THR A 26 -3.31 -6.61 7.10
CA THR A 26 -2.55 -5.37 6.87
C THR A 26 -3.46 -4.17 6.59
N LYS A 27 -4.51 -4.35 5.78
CA LYS A 27 -5.42 -3.25 5.44
C LYS A 27 -6.08 -2.68 6.69
N ILE A 28 -6.57 -3.54 7.58
CA ILE A 28 -7.22 -3.12 8.84
C ILE A 28 -6.21 -2.43 9.76
N ALA A 29 -5.00 -2.99 9.91
CA ALA A 29 -3.97 -2.38 10.76
C ALA A 29 -3.56 -0.98 10.27
N VAL A 30 -3.44 -0.78 8.95
CA VAL A 30 -3.15 0.54 8.36
C VAL A 30 -4.32 1.51 8.52
N GLU A 31 -5.56 1.04 8.40
CA GLU A 31 -6.75 1.87 8.66
C GLU A 31 -6.80 2.35 10.12
N GLU A 32 -6.48 1.47 11.08
CA GLU A 32 -6.41 1.82 12.50
C GLU A 32 -5.23 2.76 12.79
N MET A 33 -4.05 2.53 12.20
CA MET A 33 -2.92 3.46 12.30
C MET A 33 -3.29 4.87 11.84
N ASN A 34 -3.97 5.00 10.71
CA ASN A 34 -4.38 6.30 10.16
C ASN A 34 -5.41 7.02 11.04
N ARG A 35 -6.18 6.27 11.84
CA ARG A 35 -7.23 6.80 12.72
C ARG A 35 -6.72 7.13 14.12
N TYR A 36 -5.85 6.27 14.67
CA TYR A 36 -5.44 6.32 16.08
C TYR A 36 -3.95 6.59 16.29
N ASN A 37 -3.16 6.78 15.23
CA ASN A 37 -1.72 7.02 15.30
C ASN A 37 -0.88 5.92 15.97
N ILE A 38 -1.37 4.68 16.00
CA ILE A 38 -0.63 3.50 16.46
C ILE A 38 0.08 2.88 15.24
N PRO A 39 1.40 2.56 15.28
CA PRO A 39 2.07 1.94 14.14
C PRO A 39 1.35 0.67 13.65
N ALA A 40 1.11 0.55 12.35
CA ALA A 40 0.50 -0.65 11.78
C ALA A 40 1.37 -1.89 12.01
N SER A 41 2.70 -1.72 12.02
CA SER A 41 3.67 -2.78 12.33
C SER A 41 3.50 -3.31 13.76
N ILE A 42 3.28 -2.44 14.73
CA ILE A 42 3.02 -2.80 16.12
C ILE A 42 1.71 -3.57 16.22
N THR A 43 0.63 -3.03 15.64
CA THR A 43 -0.69 -3.69 15.67
C THR A 43 -0.64 -5.07 15.01
N LEU A 44 0.03 -5.21 13.87
CA LEU A 44 0.19 -6.52 13.20
C LEU A 44 1.02 -7.49 14.03
N ALA A 45 2.16 -7.05 14.58
CA ALA A 45 3.04 -7.91 15.38
C ALA A 45 2.33 -8.39 16.66
N GLN A 46 1.57 -7.52 17.32
CA GLN A 46 0.73 -7.90 18.45
C GLN A 46 -0.34 -8.89 18.03
N GLY A 47 -1.10 -8.61 16.97
CA GLY A 47 -2.11 -9.53 16.47
C GLY A 47 -1.56 -10.92 16.11
N ILE A 48 -0.38 -11.00 15.50
CA ILE A 48 0.33 -12.26 15.21
C ILE A 48 0.64 -13.00 16.51
N LEU A 49 1.21 -12.30 17.49
CA LEU A 49 1.68 -12.90 18.74
C LEU A 49 0.52 -13.35 19.63
N GLU A 50 -0.46 -12.47 19.87
CA GLU A 50 -1.58 -12.69 20.79
C GLU A 50 -2.60 -13.71 20.23
N SER A 51 -2.76 -13.79 18.91
CA SER A 51 -3.74 -14.70 18.29
C SER A 51 -3.16 -16.01 17.77
N GLY A 52 -1.85 -16.26 17.94
CA GLY A 52 -1.20 -17.39 17.31
C GLY A 52 -1.38 -17.41 15.79
N ASN A 53 -1.13 -16.28 15.11
CA ASN A 53 -1.39 -16.10 13.68
C ASN A 53 -2.89 -16.16 13.30
N GLY A 54 -3.79 -15.80 14.19
CA GLY A 54 -5.24 -15.84 13.98
C GLY A 54 -5.85 -17.23 14.13
N GLU A 55 -5.09 -18.21 14.63
CA GLU A 55 -5.52 -19.62 14.77
C GLU A 55 -5.97 -19.97 16.20
N SER A 56 -5.75 -19.10 17.19
CA SER A 56 -6.24 -19.34 18.55
C SER A 56 -7.77 -19.37 18.58
N ARG A 57 -8.35 -20.11 19.57
CA ARG A 57 -9.79 -20.20 19.74
C ARG A 57 -10.44 -18.81 19.92
N LEU A 58 -9.81 -17.91 20.67
CA LEU A 58 -10.29 -16.54 20.81
C LEU A 58 -10.33 -15.79 19.47
N ALA A 59 -9.33 -15.98 18.59
CA ALA A 59 -9.30 -15.36 17.27
C ALA A 59 -10.33 -15.99 16.32
N VAL A 60 -10.48 -17.30 16.32
CA VAL A 60 -11.37 -18.01 15.38
C VAL A 60 -12.84 -17.86 15.79
N ASP A 61 -13.19 -18.22 17.03
CA ASP A 61 -14.58 -18.25 17.50
C ASP A 61 -15.04 -16.90 18.06
N GLY A 62 -14.11 -16.19 18.73
CA GLY A 62 -14.36 -14.87 19.34
C GLY A 62 -14.11 -13.68 18.42
N LYS A 63 -13.41 -13.85 17.28
CA LYS A 63 -12.90 -12.78 16.44
C LYS A 63 -12.04 -11.79 17.24
N ASN A 64 -11.49 -12.24 18.39
CA ASN A 64 -10.72 -11.46 19.34
C ASN A 64 -9.22 -11.76 19.16
N HIS A 65 -8.55 -10.97 18.35
CA HIS A 65 -7.16 -11.18 17.97
C HIS A 65 -6.15 -10.63 18.99
N PHE A 66 -6.61 -9.95 20.02
CA PHE A 66 -5.75 -9.30 21.03
C PHE A 66 -6.03 -9.77 22.45
N GLY A 67 -6.86 -10.81 22.64
CA GLY A 67 -7.18 -11.32 23.96
C GLY A 67 -7.83 -10.27 24.89
N ILE A 68 -8.70 -9.41 24.35
CA ILE A 68 -9.30 -8.34 25.16
C ILE A 68 -10.35 -8.96 26.08
N LYS A 69 -10.14 -8.84 27.41
CA LYS A 69 -11.03 -9.34 28.45
C LYS A 69 -12.28 -8.44 28.58
N CYS A 70 -13.40 -8.97 29.09
CA CYS A 70 -14.70 -8.29 29.15
C CYS A 70 -14.66 -6.96 29.92
N HIS A 71 -14.00 -6.92 31.07
CA HIS A 71 -14.08 -5.81 32.02
C HIS A 71 -15.53 -5.41 32.37
N ASN A 72 -15.73 -4.57 33.39
CA ASN A 72 -17.04 -4.25 33.95
C ASN A 72 -18.00 -3.47 33.04
N ASN A 73 -17.50 -2.88 31.95
CA ASN A 73 -18.27 -2.05 31.03
C ASN A 73 -18.58 -2.73 29.68
N TRP A 74 -18.33 -4.04 29.55
CA TRP A 74 -18.61 -4.75 28.31
C TRP A 74 -20.06 -5.29 28.30
N ASN A 75 -20.87 -4.83 27.36
CA ASN A 75 -22.28 -5.30 27.16
C ASN A 75 -22.47 -6.16 25.90
N GLY A 76 -21.35 -6.52 25.21
CA GLY A 76 -21.39 -7.34 24.00
C GLY A 76 -21.39 -8.83 24.30
N LYS A 77 -21.31 -9.62 23.21
CA LYS A 77 -21.15 -11.08 23.30
C LYS A 77 -19.83 -11.45 23.96
N THR A 78 -19.78 -12.60 24.62
CA THR A 78 -18.61 -13.08 25.36
C THR A 78 -18.21 -14.48 24.93
N ILE A 79 -16.98 -14.85 25.23
CA ILE A 79 -16.43 -16.21 25.12
C ILE A 79 -15.59 -16.48 26.37
N ILE A 80 -15.75 -17.66 26.93
CA ILE A 80 -15.01 -18.07 28.11
C ILE A 80 -13.78 -18.88 27.68
N GLU A 81 -12.62 -18.54 28.23
CA GLU A 81 -11.34 -19.21 27.98
C GLU A 81 -10.52 -19.25 29.26
N ASP A 82 -9.70 -20.29 29.43
CA ASP A 82 -8.72 -20.35 30.49
C ASP A 82 -7.43 -19.65 30.01
N ASP A 83 -6.96 -18.64 30.77
CA ASP A 83 -5.74 -17.88 30.49
C ASP A 83 -4.93 -17.73 31.77
N ASP A 84 -4.85 -16.56 32.40
CA ASP A 84 -4.21 -16.37 33.69
C ASP A 84 -4.98 -17.07 34.80
N GLU A 85 -6.31 -17.12 34.69
CA GLU A 85 -7.23 -17.80 35.60
C GLU A 85 -8.20 -18.69 34.79
N LYS A 86 -8.84 -19.65 35.49
CA LYS A 86 -9.86 -20.48 34.85
C LYS A 86 -11.16 -19.74 34.64
N GLY A 87 -11.75 -19.92 33.48
CA GLY A 87 -13.07 -19.38 33.16
C GLY A 87 -13.10 -17.85 32.96
N GLU A 88 -12.04 -17.27 32.47
CA GLU A 88 -11.99 -15.83 32.22
C GLU A 88 -12.89 -15.42 31.05
N CYS A 89 -13.48 -14.23 31.20
CA CYS A 89 -14.38 -13.64 30.20
C CYS A 89 -13.61 -12.80 29.20
N PHE A 90 -13.73 -13.16 27.90
CA PHE A 90 -13.18 -12.40 26.79
C PHE A 90 -14.30 -11.84 25.91
N ARG A 91 -14.05 -10.66 25.31
CA ARG A 91 -14.96 -10.04 24.36
C ARG A 91 -15.08 -10.88 23.10
N LYS A 92 -16.31 -11.04 22.59
CA LYS A 92 -16.59 -11.73 21.33
C LYS A 92 -17.16 -10.73 20.35
N TYR A 93 -16.52 -10.62 19.17
CA TYR A 93 -16.88 -9.66 18.14
C TYR A 93 -17.61 -10.33 16.97
N SER A 94 -18.34 -9.55 16.20
CA SER A 94 -18.99 -10.00 14.97
C SER A 94 -18.01 -10.05 13.80
N LYS A 95 -17.01 -9.13 13.80
CA LYS A 95 -15.98 -8.99 12.76
C LYS A 95 -14.62 -8.77 13.39
N VAL A 96 -13.57 -9.27 12.76
CA VAL A 96 -12.18 -9.07 13.21
C VAL A 96 -11.83 -7.58 13.30
N ALA A 97 -12.34 -6.74 12.39
CA ALA A 97 -12.11 -5.31 12.42
C ALA A 97 -12.56 -4.62 13.73
N GLU A 98 -13.56 -5.19 14.43
CA GLU A 98 -14.01 -4.67 15.73
C GLU A 98 -12.98 -4.94 16.83
N SER A 99 -12.31 -6.09 16.78
CA SER A 99 -11.20 -6.41 17.69
C SER A 99 -10.00 -5.48 17.48
N TYR A 100 -9.65 -5.17 16.23
CA TYR A 100 -8.58 -4.20 15.91
C TYR A 100 -8.94 -2.79 16.39
N ARG A 101 -10.19 -2.39 16.22
CA ARG A 101 -10.72 -1.11 16.72
C ARG A 101 -10.62 -1.05 18.24
N ASP A 102 -11.07 -2.07 18.91
CA ASP A 102 -11.10 -2.14 20.36
C ASP A 102 -9.68 -2.15 20.95
N HIS A 103 -8.75 -2.84 20.31
CA HIS A 103 -7.32 -2.75 20.63
C HIS A 103 -6.79 -1.31 20.50
N SER A 104 -7.17 -0.59 19.44
CA SER A 104 -6.76 0.80 19.28
C SER A 104 -7.32 1.69 20.39
N LEU A 105 -8.60 1.52 20.74
CA LEU A 105 -9.23 2.23 21.86
C LEU A 105 -8.58 1.87 23.20
N PHE A 106 -8.25 0.60 23.41
CA PHE A 106 -7.55 0.14 24.62
C PHE A 106 -6.23 0.90 24.85
N LEU A 107 -5.49 1.20 23.80
CA LEU A 107 -4.24 1.95 23.90
C LEU A 107 -4.46 3.45 23.99
N THR A 108 -5.47 4.01 23.32
CA THR A 108 -5.69 5.46 23.27
C THR A 108 -6.41 5.99 24.52
N GLU A 109 -7.32 5.20 25.10
CA GLU A 109 -8.18 5.67 26.21
C GLU A 109 -7.56 5.43 27.59
N ARG A 110 -6.52 4.62 27.71
CA ARG A 110 -5.87 4.34 28.99
C ARG A 110 -4.62 5.21 29.19
N GLY A 111 -4.66 6.12 30.16
CA GLY A 111 -3.62 7.11 30.41
C GLY A 111 -2.19 6.54 30.56
N ARG A 112 -2.04 5.28 31.00
CA ARG A 112 -0.72 4.64 31.13
C ARG A 112 0.01 4.47 29.77
N TYR A 113 -0.71 4.52 28.64
CA TYR A 113 -0.14 4.43 27.30
C TYR A 113 0.03 5.78 26.62
N SER A 114 -0.43 6.90 27.23
CA SER A 114 -0.43 8.23 26.59
C SER A 114 0.93 8.66 26.05
N PHE A 115 2.01 8.40 26.79
CA PHE A 115 3.38 8.75 26.38
C PHE A 115 3.86 8.04 25.10
N LEU A 116 3.22 6.92 24.69
CA LEU A 116 3.53 6.24 23.43
C LEU A 116 3.23 7.12 22.22
N PHE A 117 2.22 7.98 22.32
CA PHE A 117 1.78 8.85 21.23
C PHE A 117 2.71 10.06 21.01
N GLU A 118 3.69 10.28 21.88
CA GLU A 118 4.80 11.21 21.66
C GLU A 118 5.85 10.64 20.69
N TYR A 119 5.87 9.32 20.49
CA TYR A 119 6.77 8.67 19.55
C TYR A 119 6.26 8.79 18.11
N ARG A 120 7.20 8.87 17.17
CA ARG A 120 6.83 8.80 15.74
C ARG A 120 6.24 7.43 15.43
N LYS A 121 5.22 7.38 14.59
CA LYS A 121 4.63 6.11 14.10
C LYS A 121 5.66 5.17 13.47
N THR A 122 6.69 5.72 12.85
CA THR A 122 7.77 4.94 12.22
C THR A 122 8.81 4.41 13.22
N ASP A 123 8.72 4.78 14.51
CA ASP A 123 9.65 4.33 15.54
C ASP A 123 9.09 3.14 16.34
N TYR A 124 8.81 2.06 15.61
CA TYR A 124 8.27 0.82 16.21
C TYR A 124 9.14 0.28 17.35
N LYS A 125 10.48 0.56 17.37
CA LYS A 125 11.37 0.10 18.43
C LYS A 125 11.07 0.79 19.75
N LYS A 126 10.81 2.10 19.72
CA LYS A 126 10.37 2.83 20.93
C LYS A 126 8.97 2.41 21.35
N TRP A 127 8.06 2.21 20.41
CA TRP A 127 6.73 1.71 20.68
C TRP A 127 6.76 0.34 21.38
N ALA A 128 7.51 -0.63 20.86
CA ALA A 128 7.63 -1.96 21.46
C ALA A 128 8.17 -1.91 22.91
N LYS A 129 9.23 -1.13 23.14
CA LYS A 129 9.79 -0.93 24.48
C LYS A 129 8.82 -0.18 25.40
N GLY A 130 8.13 0.80 24.87
CA GLY A 130 7.13 1.60 25.60
C GLY A 130 5.93 0.76 26.03
N LEU A 131 5.42 -0.13 25.18
CA LEU A 131 4.33 -1.05 25.54
C LEU A 131 4.70 -1.91 26.75
N LYS A 132 5.93 -2.45 26.78
CA LYS A 132 6.42 -3.20 27.97
C LYS A 132 6.51 -2.31 29.21
N LYS A 133 7.06 -1.09 29.05
CA LYS A 133 7.15 -0.11 30.17
C LYS A 133 5.77 0.24 30.71
N ALA A 134 4.77 0.37 29.86
CA ALA A 134 3.38 0.63 30.22
C ALA A 134 2.65 -0.58 30.83
N GLY A 135 3.29 -1.76 30.90
CA GLY A 135 2.71 -2.98 31.46
C GLY A 135 1.68 -3.66 30.53
N TYR A 136 1.87 -3.56 29.20
CA TYR A 136 1.00 -4.26 28.24
C TYR A 136 1.16 -5.79 28.38
N ALA A 137 2.38 -6.26 28.61
CA ALA A 137 2.68 -7.68 28.82
C ALA A 137 3.64 -7.87 29.99
N THR A 138 3.53 -8.99 30.69
CA THR A 138 4.41 -9.38 31.81
C THR A 138 5.77 -9.89 31.33
N ASN A 139 5.82 -10.53 30.17
CA ASN A 139 7.02 -11.15 29.61
C ASN A 139 8.14 -10.09 29.35
N PRO A 140 9.33 -10.23 29.97
CA PRO A 140 10.45 -9.29 29.75
C PRO A 140 10.98 -9.29 28.32
N LYS A 141 10.78 -10.35 27.56
CA LYS A 141 11.19 -10.49 26.16
C LYS A 141 10.18 -9.90 25.17
N TYR A 142 9.02 -9.40 25.62
CA TYR A 142 7.95 -8.91 24.76
C TYR A 142 8.41 -7.88 23.71
N PRO A 143 9.21 -6.84 24.06
CA PRO A 143 9.70 -5.90 23.05
C PRO A 143 10.53 -6.57 21.96
N LYS A 144 11.37 -7.52 22.33
CA LYS A 144 12.19 -8.26 21.38
C LYS A 144 11.34 -9.10 20.44
N LEU A 145 10.32 -9.80 20.97
CA LEU A 145 9.39 -10.61 20.15
C LEU A 145 8.69 -9.74 19.09
N LEU A 146 8.19 -8.56 19.48
CA LEU A 146 7.57 -7.63 18.53
C LEU A 146 8.57 -7.12 17.48
N ILE A 147 9.77 -6.70 17.91
CA ILE A 147 10.81 -6.18 17.00
C ILE A 147 11.25 -7.27 16.02
N ASP A 148 11.50 -8.48 16.49
CA ASP A 148 11.92 -9.60 15.64
C ASP A 148 10.86 -9.94 14.57
N LEU A 149 9.56 -9.92 14.93
CA LEU A 149 8.47 -10.09 13.97
C LEU A 149 8.42 -8.95 12.95
N ILE A 150 8.50 -7.70 13.42
CA ILE A 150 8.46 -6.52 12.57
C ILE A 150 9.63 -6.52 11.57
N GLU A 151 10.83 -6.85 12.01
CA GLU A 151 12.02 -6.88 11.15
C GLU A 151 12.00 -8.08 10.19
N ARG A 152 11.66 -9.27 10.68
CA ARG A 152 11.60 -10.49 9.87
C ARG A 152 10.65 -10.38 8.68
N TYR A 153 9.47 -9.79 8.90
CA TYR A 153 8.43 -9.64 7.88
C TYR A 153 8.38 -8.22 7.28
N SER A 154 9.36 -7.36 7.64
CA SER A 154 9.44 -5.97 7.15
C SER A 154 8.15 -5.18 7.37
N LEU A 155 7.45 -5.41 8.50
CA LEU A 155 6.16 -4.79 8.81
C LEU A 155 6.26 -3.27 8.94
N TYR A 156 7.43 -2.73 9.29
CA TYR A 156 7.71 -1.29 9.35
C TYR A 156 7.45 -0.55 8.00
N ASN A 157 7.35 -1.28 6.89
CA ASN A 157 6.96 -0.68 5.61
C ASN A 157 5.50 -0.19 5.60
N TYR A 158 4.66 -0.71 6.49
CA TYR A 158 3.26 -0.29 6.64
C TYR A 158 3.08 0.94 7.53
N ASP A 159 4.11 1.35 8.30
CA ASP A 159 4.07 2.52 9.19
C ASP A 159 4.26 3.84 8.46
N LYS A 160 4.61 3.79 7.19
CA LYS A 160 4.79 4.99 6.38
C LYS A 160 3.42 5.63 6.16
N ASP A 161 3.27 6.88 6.61
CA ASP A 161 2.11 7.66 6.22
C ASP A 161 1.96 7.64 4.70
N GLU A 162 0.74 7.47 4.20
CA GLU A 162 0.46 7.82 2.80
C GLU A 162 0.88 9.27 2.47
N GLN A 163 1.03 10.10 3.50
CA GLN A 163 1.54 11.48 3.40
C GLN A 163 3.08 11.58 3.33
N SER A 164 3.82 10.55 3.74
CA SER A 164 5.30 10.53 3.67
C SER A 164 5.83 9.92 2.37
N VAL A 165 4.96 9.42 1.52
CA VAL A 165 5.34 9.00 0.17
C VAL A 165 5.81 10.23 -0.59
N LYS A 166 7.02 10.19 -1.15
CA LYS A 166 7.46 11.20 -2.11
C LYS A 166 6.30 11.47 -3.06
N LYS A 167 5.90 12.75 -3.15
CA LYS A 167 4.80 13.15 -4.02
C LYS A 167 5.27 13.29 -5.46
N LEU A 168 6.56 13.56 -5.68
CA LEU A 168 7.16 13.77 -6.98
C LEU A 168 8.11 12.61 -7.31
N TYR A 169 7.91 12.00 -8.46
CA TYR A 169 8.75 10.95 -9.03
C TYR A 169 9.17 11.35 -10.44
N PHE A 170 10.40 11.05 -10.80
CA PHE A 170 10.82 11.04 -12.19
C PHE A 170 10.54 9.67 -12.80
N ALA A 171 10.33 9.61 -14.10
CA ALA A 171 10.07 8.37 -14.81
C ALA A 171 10.84 8.28 -16.11
N LYS A 172 11.26 7.05 -16.41
CA LYS A 172 11.63 6.64 -17.76
C LYS A 172 10.49 5.81 -18.34
N SER A 173 10.05 6.18 -19.53
CA SER A 173 8.92 5.54 -20.18
C SER A 173 9.35 4.87 -21.48
N TYR A 174 8.65 3.79 -21.82
CA TYR A 174 8.67 3.16 -23.13
C TYR A 174 7.24 3.20 -23.66
N SER A 175 7.02 3.73 -24.83
CA SER A 175 5.68 3.97 -25.33
C SER A 175 5.54 3.78 -26.84
N LEU A 176 4.31 3.51 -27.26
CA LEU A 176 3.90 3.53 -28.67
C LEU A 176 2.91 4.66 -28.84
N PRO A 177 2.98 5.43 -29.91
CA PRO A 177 3.88 5.36 -31.06
C PRO A 177 5.29 5.96 -30.81
N TYR A 178 5.54 6.58 -29.64
CA TYR A 178 6.87 7.00 -29.24
C TYR A 178 7.67 5.79 -28.75
N LEU A 179 9.00 5.88 -28.75
CA LEU A 179 9.86 4.79 -28.29
C LEU A 179 10.30 5.00 -26.85
N ILE A 180 10.77 6.20 -26.53
CA ILE A 180 11.33 6.55 -25.23
C ILE A 180 10.69 7.86 -24.75
N GLY A 181 10.46 7.93 -23.42
CA GLY A 181 10.02 9.13 -22.76
C GLY A 181 10.69 9.35 -21.41
N PHE A 182 10.71 10.61 -20.99
CA PHE A 182 11.12 11.04 -19.65
C PHE A 182 10.08 11.99 -19.10
N GLY A 183 9.70 11.79 -17.83
CA GLY A 183 8.65 12.61 -17.24
C GLY A 183 8.79 12.78 -15.73
N ALA A 184 7.98 13.68 -15.21
CA ALA A 184 7.79 13.95 -13.80
C ALA A 184 6.32 13.70 -13.43
N PHE A 185 6.09 12.93 -12.38
CA PHE A 185 4.77 12.50 -11.91
C PHE A 185 4.56 12.95 -10.48
N TYR A 186 3.60 13.83 -10.25
CA TYR A 186 3.24 14.35 -8.94
C TYR A 186 1.97 13.66 -8.43
N PHE A 187 2.11 12.85 -7.38
CA PHE A 187 1.03 12.07 -6.78
C PHE A 187 0.32 12.85 -5.67
N LYS A 188 -1.00 12.95 -5.78
CA LYS A 188 -1.90 13.38 -4.72
C LYS A 188 -2.75 12.18 -4.24
N LYS A 189 -3.52 12.35 -3.16
CA LYS A 189 -4.34 11.28 -2.57
C LYS A 189 -5.25 10.55 -3.58
N LYS A 190 -5.87 11.31 -4.49
CA LYS A 190 -6.82 10.76 -5.48
C LYS A 190 -6.45 11.12 -6.93
N SER A 191 -5.30 11.72 -7.17
CA SER A 191 -4.95 12.17 -8.51
C SER A 191 -3.45 12.15 -8.76
N ILE A 192 -3.08 12.13 -10.02
CA ILE A 192 -1.71 12.21 -10.51
C ILE A 192 -1.67 13.33 -11.55
N LEU A 193 -0.79 14.29 -11.34
CA LEU A 193 -0.41 15.29 -12.35
C LEU A 193 0.93 14.85 -12.93
N PHE A 194 1.11 14.95 -14.23
CA PHE A 194 2.39 14.60 -14.85
C PHE A 194 2.74 15.52 -16.00
N SER A 195 4.04 15.62 -16.29
CA SER A 195 4.58 16.13 -17.54
C SER A 195 5.56 15.12 -18.11
N GLU A 196 5.58 14.98 -19.43
CA GLU A 196 6.39 13.98 -20.11
C GLU A 196 6.85 14.46 -21.46
N LEU A 197 8.10 14.20 -21.78
CA LEU A 197 8.69 14.34 -23.10
C LEU A 197 8.87 12.96 -23.68
N ASN A 198 8.39 12.76 -24.89
CA ASN A 198 8.46 11.49 -25.60
C ASN A 198 9.10 11.70 -26.96
N THR A 199 9.87 10.73 -27.43
CA THR A 199 10.52 10.80 -28.74
C THR A 199 10.56 9.46 -29.44
N SER A 200 10.57 9.50 -30.74
CA SER A 200 10.84 8.39 -31.66
C SER A 200 11.88 8.83 -32.71
N PHE A 201 12.12 7.99 -33.68
CA PHE A 201 12.96 8.35 -34.81
C PHE A 201 12.27 9.33 -35.79
N ALA A 202 10.93 9.40 -35.75
CA ALA A 202 10.15 10.18 -36.71
C ALA A 202 9.57 11.46 -36.10
N PHE A 203 9.26 11.50 -34.82
CA PHE A 203 8.63 12.64 -34.18
C PHE A 203 8.83 12.63 -32.66
N SER A 204 8.57 13.78 -32.04
CA SER A 204 8.64 13.94 -30.59
C SER A 204 7.35 14.55 -30.06
N GLY A 205 7.12 14.46 -28.75
CA GLY A 205 5.95 15.03 -28.10
C GLY A 205 6.26 15.55 -26.70
N ALA A 206 5.59 16.62 -26.32
CA ALA A 206 5.59 17.18 -24.97
C ALA A 206 4.15 17.21 -24.46
N ASN A 207 3.93 16.60 -23.28
CA ASN A 207 2.59 16.41 -22.74
C ASN A 207 2.51 16.83 -21.27
N ILE A 208 1.36 17.38 -20.88
CA ILE A 208 0.95 17.59 -19.50
C ILE A 208 -0.38 16.89 -19.31
N GLY A 209 -0.53 16.09 -18.25
CA GLY A 209 -1.74 15.33 -18.04
C GLY A 209 -2.16 15.23 -16.59
N TYR A 210 -3.43 14.89 -16.43
CA TYR A 210 -4.08 14.72 -15.15
C TYR A 210 -4.89 13.43 -15.14
N HIS A 211 -4.68 12.58 -14.12
CA HIS A 211 -5.43 11.36 -13.90
C HIS A 211 -6.11 11.38 -12.55
N TYR A 212 -7.36 10.94 -12.50
CA TYR A 212 -8.15 10.79 -11.28
C TYR A 212 -8.33 9.30 -10.95
N LYS A 213 -8.15 8.93 -9.68
CA LYS A 213 -8.28 7.57 -9.18
C LYS A 213 -9.74 7.15 -9.15
N LEU A 214 -10.12 6.14 -9.93
CA LEU A 214 -11.45 5.54 -9.91
C LEU A 214 -11.60 4.56 -8.74
N PHE A 215 -10.77 3.52 -8.75
CA PHE A 215 -10.76 2.48 -7.70
C PHE A 215 -9.38 1.80 -7.63
N ASN A 216 -9.04 1.27 -6.45
CA ASN A 216 -7.78 0.57 -6.17
C ASN A 216 -6.54 1.26 -6.80
N LYS A 217 -6.03 0.69 -7.90
CA LYS A 217 -4.83 1.11 -8.63
C LYS A 217 -5.15 1.65 -10.03
N PHE A 218 -6.44 1.84 -10.34
CA PHE A 218 -6.91 2.31 -11.64
C PHE A 218 -7.24 3.79 -11.61
N TYR A 219 -6.80 4.49 -12.66
CA TYR A 219 -7.00 5.92 -12.86
C TYR A 219 -7.50 6.15 -14.28
N VAL A 220 -8.28 7.20 -14.48
CA VAL A 220 -8.64 7.74 -15.79
C VAL A 220 -8.27 9.20 -15.85
N GLY A 221 -8.00 9.68 -17.03
CA GLY A 221 -7.63 11.07 -17.21
C GLY A 221 -7.42 11.44 -18.66
N SER A 222 -6.83 12.61 -18.80
CA SER A 222 -6.49 13.16 -20.09
C SER A 222 -5.13 13.85 -20.03
N ASN A 223 -4.53 14.05 -21.17
CA ASN A 223 -3.42 14.97 -21.33
C ASN A 223 -3.68 15.93 -22.48
N SER A 224 -2.97 17.04 -22.48
CA SER A 224 -2.80 17.91 -23.62
C SER A 224 -1.32 18.11 -23.90
N GLY A 225 -0.98 18.36 -25.14
CA GLY A 225 0.42 18.49 -25.52
C GLY A 225 0.59 18.91 -26.96
N ILE A 226 1.82 18.79 -27.41
CA ILE A 226 2.25 19.14 -28.75
C ILE A 226 3.02 17.97 -29.34
N ILE A 227 2.71 17.62 -30.57
CA ILE A 227 3.52 16.71 -31.40
C ILE A 227 4.43 17.58 -32.28
N TYR A 228 5.70 17.30 -32.27
CA TYR A 228 6.69 17.90 -33.14
C TYR A 228 7.02 16.93 -34.27
N LEU A 229 6.77 17.32 -35.51
CA LEU A 229 7.12 16.58 -36.72
C LEU A 229 8.28 17.31 -37.44
N PRO A 230 9.46 16.71 -37.54
CA PRO A 230 10.60 17.25 -38.25
C PRO A 230 10.48 16.98 -39.78
N THR A 231 9.47 17.56 -40.43
CA THR A 231 9.28 17.52 -41.88
C THR A 231 9.98 18.72 -42.53
N GLU A 232 9.93 18.84 -43.87
CA GLU A 232 10.52 20.00 -44.60
C GLU A 232 9.99 21.32 -44.06
N GLU A 233 8.71 21.36 -43.65
CA GLU A 233 8.14 22.44 -42.83
C GLU A 233 7.95 21.93 -41.40
N ILE A 234 8.66 22.54 -40.43
CA ILE A 234 8.55 22.18 -39.00
C ILE A 234 7.10 22.38 -38.55
N GLN A 235 6.47 21.33 -38.09
CA GLN A 235 5.10 21.34 -37.60
C GLN A 235 5.01 21.08 -36.11
N PHE A 236 4.28 21.91 -35.39
CA PHE A 236 3.90 21.73 -33.99
C PHE A 236 2.38 21.53 -33.94
N ILE A 237 1.95 20.28 -33.74
CA ILE A 237 0.55 19.90 -33.78
C ILE A 237 0.01 19.76 -32.36
N PRO A 238 -0.90 20.63 -31.92
CA PRO A 238 -1.57 20.47 -30.65
C PRO A 238 -2.37 19.18 -30.61
N GLN A 239 -2.38 18.52 -29.44
CA GLN A 239 -3.16 17.30 -29.23
C GLN A 239 -3.82 17.27 -27.86
N ILE A 240 -4.90 16.49 -27.76
CA ILE A 240 -5.51 16.06 -26.49
C ILE A 240 -5.58 14.53 -26.47
N SER A 241 -5.68 13.95 -25.30
CA SER A 241 -5.86 12.51 -25.17
C SER A 241 -6.91 12.13 -24.13
N ALA A 242 -7.47 10.95 -24.31
CA ALA A 242 -8.20 10.24 -23.26
C ALA A 242 -7.41 8.99 -22.88
N GLU A 243 -7.15 8.82 -21.58
CA GLU A 243 -6.25 7.78 -21.07
C GLU A 243 -6.82 7.05 -19.86
N PHE A 244 -6.46 5.78 -19.76
CA PHE A 244 -6.52 5.03 -18.52
C PHE A 244 -5.09 4.71 -18.03
N MET A 245 -4.94 4.56 -16.70
CA MET A 245 -3.67 4.22 -16.08
C MET A 245 -3.87 3.16 -15.00
N TYR A 246 -2.97 2.18 -14.99
CA TYR A 246 -2.86 1.20 -13.92
C TYR A 246 -1.51 1.37 -13.21
N LYS A 247 -1.54 1.52 -11.86
CA LYS A 247 -0.34 1.62 -11.04
C LYS A 247 -0.01 0.28 -10.39
N LYS A 248 1.09 -0.37 -10.81
CA LYS A 248 1.64 -1.56 -10.17
C LYS A 248 2.65 -1.15 -9.10
N SER A 249 2.53 -1.68 -7.88
CA SER A 249 3.52 -1.46 -6.81
C SER A 249 4.87 -2.07 -7.17
N SER A 250 5.94 -1.62 -6.51
CA SER A 250 7.34 -1.98 -6.79
C SER A 250 7.56 -3.44 -7.20
N ILE A 251 8.35 -3.61 -8.27
CA ILE A 251 8.77 -4.92 -8.77
C ILE A 251 10.16 -5.28 -8.21
N ASN A 252 10.98 -4.29 -7.91
CA ASN A 252 12.32 -4.48 -7.35
C ASN A 252 12.81 -3.24 -6.58
N LYS A 253 14.00 -3.32 -5.94
CA LYS A 253 14.58 -2.23 -5.15
C LYS A 253 14.91 -0.95 -5.96
N ARG A 254 15.02 -1.04 -7.28
CA ARG A 254 15.41 0.09 -8.16
C ARG A 254 14.23 0.98 -8.55
N TYR A 255 13.03 0.41 -8.67
CA TYR A 255 11.84 1.14 -9.11
C TYR A 255 10.74 1.09 -8.07
N ASN A 256 10.21 2.25 -7.68
CA ASN A 256 9.15 2.34 -6.66
C ASN A 256 7.80 1.83 -7.14
N SER A 257 7.50 2.04 -8.40
CA SER A 257 6.25 1.60 -9.03
C SER A 257 6.41 1.61 -10.55
N VAL A 258 5.53 0.89 -11.21
CA VAL A 258 5.37 0.91 -12.66
C VAL A 258 3.97 1.42 -12.98
N LEU A 259 3.88 2.34 -13.94
CA LEU A 259 2.63 2.84 -14.50
C LEU A 259 2.45 2.23 -15.87
N ILE A 260 1.29 1.66 -16.13
CA ILE A 260 0.86 1.20 -17.45
C ILE A 260 -0.26 2.15 -17.87
N ARG A 261 -0.06 2.88 -18.96
CA ARG A 261 -1.03 3.82 -19.50
C ARG A 261 -1.44 3.39 -20.89
N GLY A 262 -2.70 3.54 -21.22
CA GLY A 262 -3.21 3.30 -22.55
C GLY A 262 -4.35 4.25 -22.87
N GLY A 263 -4.54 4.56 -24.13
CA GLY A 263 -5.56 5.49 -24.55
C GLY A 263 -5.45 5.87 -26.02
N VAL A 264 -6.04 6.98 -26.34
CA VAL A 264 -6.05 7.55 -27.68
C VAL A 264 -5.70 9.03 -27.64
N GLN A 265 -4.89 9.45 -28.60
CA GLN A 265 -4.51 10.82 -28.82
C GLN A 265 -5.26 11.36 -30.04
N PHE A 266 -5.77 12.59 -29.92
CA PHE A 266 -6.50 13.30 -30.94
C PHE A 266 -5.70 14.55 -31.34
N PRO A 267 -4.98 14.55 -32.46
CA PRO A 267 -4.39 15.72 -33.02
C PRO A 267 -5.50 16.76 -33.34
N LEU A 268 -5.27 18.03 -33.03
CA LEU A 268 -6.24 19.10 -33.25
C LEU A 268 -6.12 19.72 -34.63
N GLU A 269 -5.04 19.43 -35.33
CA GLU A 269 -4.83 19.82 -36.75
C GLU A 269 -4.83 18.58 -37.63
N LYS A 270 -5.17 18.71 -38.90
CA LYS A 270 -5.21 17.61 -39.87
C LYS A 270 -3.82 17.06 -40.10
N ILE A 271 -3.63 15.83 -39.68
CA ILE A 271 -2.57 14.94 -40.13
C ILE A 271 -3.23 13.72 -40.75
N ASP A 272 -2.43 12.79 -41.30
CA ASP A 272 -2.93 11.57 -41.98
C ASP A 272 -3.80 10.70 -41.06
N TYR A 273 -3.73 10.92 -39.74
CA TYR A 273 -4.47 10.16 -38.72
C TYR A 273 -5.22 11.08 -37.78
N ASN A 274 -6.54 10.93 -37.71
CA ASN A 274 -7.40 11.63 -36.76
C ASN A 274 -7.36 11.06 -35.35
N LEU A 275 -6.78 9.88 -35.17
CA LEU A 275 -6.72 9.16 -33.90
C LEU A 275 -5.44 8.32 -33.85
N ILE A 276 -4.65 8.47 -32.80
CA ILE A 276 -3.40 7.76 -32.59
C ILE A 276 -3.53 6.91 -31.31
N PRO A 277 -3.55 5.56 -31.42
CA PRO A 277 -3.50 4.71 -30.24
C PRO A 277 -2.22 4.93 -29.46
N TYR A 278 -2.34 4.93 -28.12
CA TYR A 278 -1.23 5.17 -27.21
C TYR A 278 -1.13 4.07 -26.17
N LEU A 279 0.08 3.56 -25.96
CA LEU A 279 0.42 2.63 -24.88
C LEU A 279 1.76 3.02 -24.29
N SER A 280 1.86 3.10 -22.96
CA SER A 280 3.10 3.47 -22.26
C SER A 280 3.33 2.61 -21.01
N LEU A 281 4.59 2.26 -20.81
CA LEU A 281 5.12 1.62 -19.61
C LEU A 281 6.13 2.56 -18.95
N SER A 282 5.76 3.19 -17.84
CA SER A 282 6.62 4.17 -17.15
C SER A 282 7.14 3.60 -15.84
N TYR A 283 8.45 3.62 -15.68
CA TYR A 283 9.17 3.19 -14.48
C TYR A 283 9.48 4.40 -13.61
N LEU A 284 8.83 4.50 -12.44
CA LEU A 284 9.06 5.59 -11.49
C LEU A 284 10.39 5.38 -10.77
N ILE A 285 11.23 6.39 -10.81
CA ILE A 285 12.58 6.43 -10.22
C ILE A 285 12.57 7.40 -9.05
N ASN A 286 13.30 7.06 -7.99
CA ASN A 286 13.52 7.94 -6.82
C ASN A 286 14.56 9.02 -7.11
#